data_cfe74205c09ab5137c658dad1aab6f89
#
_entry.id   cfe74205c09ab5137c658dad1aab6f89
#
_cell.length_a   1.000
_cell.length_b   1.000
_cell.length_c   1.000
_cell.angle_alpha   90.00
_cell.angle_beta   90.00
_cell.angle_gamma   90.00
#
_symmetry.space_group_name_H-M   'P 1'
#
loop_
_entity.id
_entity.type
_entity.pdbx_description
1 polymer ?
#
loop_
_entity_poly.entity_id
_entity_poly.type
_entity_poly.pdbx_seq_one_letter_code
_entity_poly.pdbx_strand_id
1 'polypeptide(L)'
;SEPLRRHMDFLYANGSTYLRSNGNLLYHGCVPLTEDGEFDGLSIDGKRYVGRELFDYVERQMVNAYYDRDDSEDHRKAVDFMWYLWVGALSPLFGKSKMATFENYFVADKTVRKEVYNPYYSLYEDPEICNKILEEFGEFESIRATLEKDNVETQDEALLDIYRKLRPG
;
A
#
# COMPACT_ATOMS: atom_id res chain seq x y z
N SER A 1 -26.37 0.86 2.57
CA SER A 1 -27.19 -0.37 2.48
C SER A 1 -26.51 -1.52 3.21
N GLU A 2 -27.27 -2.45 3.74
CA GLU A 2 -26.74 -3.62 4.45
C GLU A 2 -25.75 -4.45 3.61
N PRO A 3 -25.99 -4.73 2.31
CA PRO A 3 -25.01 -5.43 1.48
C PRO A 3 -23.66 -4.70 1.38
N LEU A 4 -23.66 -3.38 1.21
CA LEU A 4 -22.42 -2.59 1.16
C LEU A 4 -21.64 -2.70 2.47
N ARG A 5 -22.34 -2.61 3.60
CA ARG A 5 -21.71 -2.74 4.92
C ARG A 5 -21.01 -4.08 5.08
N ARG A 6 -21.68 -5.19 4.71
CA ARG A 6 -21.07 -6.53 4.76
C ARG A 6 -19.83 -6.67 3.88
N HIS A 7 -19.80 -6.05 2.70
CA HIS A 7 -18.62 -6.02 1.84
C HIS A 7 -17.48 -5.21 2.47
N MET A 8 -17.81 -4.09 3.09
CA MET A 8 -16.80 -3.28 3.80
C MET A 8 -16.28 -4.01 5.04
N ASP A 9 -17.14 -4.63 5.84
CA ASP A 9 -16.73 -5.44 6.98
C ASP A 9 -15.77 -6.57 6.55
N PHE A 10 -16.08 -7.24 5.44
CA PHE A 10 -15.20 -8.27 4.86
C PHE A 10 -13.85 -7.69 4.41
N LEU A 11 -13.87 -6.56 3.71
CA LEU A 11 -12.66 -5.89 3.23
C LEU A 11 -11.73 -5.51 4.38
N TYR A 12 -12.26 -4.89 5.43
CA TYR A 12 -11.47 -4.48 6.58
C TYR A 12 -11.00 -5.65 7.46
N ALA A 13 -11.75 -6.75 7.49
CA ALA A 13 -11.37 -7.95 8.25
C ALA A 13 -10.31 -8.81 7.55
N ASN A 14 -10.18 -8.73 6.21
CA ASN A 14 -9.34 -9.63 5.43
C ASN A 14 -8.36 -8.91 4.50
N GLY A 15 -8.53 -7.61 4.28
CA GLY A 15 -7.65 -6.79 3.45
C GLY A 15 -6.45 -6.28 4.23
N SER A 16 -5.46 -5.83 3.48
CA SER A 16 -4.28 -5.13 4.00
C SER A 16 -3.81 -4.09 2.99
N THR A 17 -3.00 -3.15 3.42
CA THR A 17 -2.36 -2.15 2.54
C THR A 17 -1.26 -2.77 1.67
N TYR A 18 -0.70 -3.88 2.10
CA TYR A 18 0.21 -4.71 1.32
C TYR A 18 0.05 -6.19 1.69
N LEU A 19 0.46 -7.07 0.80
CA LEU A 19 0.44 -8.52 1.00
C LEU A 19 1.72 -9.13 0.46
N ARG A 20 2.28 -10.07 1.21
CA ARG A 20 3.37 -10.93 0.74
C ARG A 20 2.81 -12.31 0.45
N SER A 21 2.99 -12.78 -0.77
CA SER A 21 2.51 -14.10 -1.18
C SER A 21 3.40 -14.68 -2.27
N ASN A 22 3.85 -15.91 -2.08
CA ASN A 22 4.65 -16.66 -3.05
C ASN A 22 5.89 -15.89 -3.56
N GLY A 23 6.63 -15.23 -2.66
CA GLY A 23 7.79 -14.44 -3.03
C GLY A 23 7.48 -13.12 -3.75
N ASN A 24 6.21 -12.72 -3.80
CA ASN A 24 5.79 -11.45 -4.36
C ASN A 24 5.34 -10.49 -3.25
N LEU A 25 5.67 -9.23 -3.42
CA LEU A 25 5.11 -8.12 -2.66
C LEU A 25 4.02 -7.45 -3.50
N LEU A 26 2.81 -7.44 -2.97
CA LEU A 26 1.62 -6.86 -3.59
C LEU A 26 1.18 -5.66 -2.78
N TYR A 27 0.98 -4.52 -3.41
CA TYR A 27 0.44 -3.30 -2.80
C TYR A 27 -0.23 -2.44 -3.86
N HIS A 28 -1.06 -1.49 -3.41
CA HIS A 28 -1.72 -0.54 -4.29
C HIS A 28 -0.99 0.80 -4.26
N GLY A 29 -0.73 1.37 -5.44
CA GLY A 29 -0.11 2.68 -5.59
C GLY A 29 1.42 2.61 -5.62
N CYS A 30 2.10 3.19 -4.65
CA CYS A 30 3.56 3.27 -4.63
C CYS A 30 4.15 3.14 -3.22
N VAL A 31 5.41 2.78 -3.13
CA VAL A 31 6.23 3.03 -1.95
C VAL A 31 6.88 4.40 -2.15
N PRO A 32 6.50 5.44 -1.37
CA PRO A 32 7.03 6.77 -1.59
C PRO A 32 8.55 6.82 -1.51
N LEU A 33 9.19 7.39 -2.53
CA LEU A 33 10.62 7.57 -2.63
C LEU A 33 10.97 9.02 -2.91
N THR A 34 12.19 9.43 -2.51
CA THR A 34 12.85 10.64 -2.99
C THR A 34 13.42 10.42 -4.40
N GLU A 35 13.89 11.49 -5.05
CA GLU A 35 14.54 11.40 -6.36
C GLU A 35 15.84 10.58 -6.32
N ASP A 36 16.50 10.50 -5.15
CA ASP A 36 17.71 9.72 -4.92
C ASP A 36 17.43 8.24 -4.57
N GLY A 37 16.16 7.80 -4.60
CA GLY A 37 15.77 6.44 -4.28
C GLY A 37 15.75 6.09 -2.79
N GLU A 38 15.81 7.10 -1.90
CA GLU A 38 15.61 6.88 -0.46
C GLU A 38 14.11 6.83 -0.12
N PHE A 39 13.76 6.10 0.95
CA PHE A 39 12.36 6.07 1.40
C PHE A 39 11.90 7.44 1.87
N ASP A 40 10.80 7.90 1.31
CA ASP A 40 10.09 9.10 1.74
C ASP A 40 8.80 8.74 2.47
N GLY A 41 8.21 9.71 3.18
CA GLY A 41 7.01 9.44 3.94
C GLY A 41 6.54 10.61 4.82
N LEU A 42 5.70 10.29 5.78
CA LEU A 42 4.97 11.27 6.59
C LEU A 42 5.63 11.51 7.94
N SER A 43 5.65 12.77 8.36
CA SER A 43 5.99 13.14 9.72
C SER A 43 4.70 13.46 10.49
N ILE A 44 4.38 12.65 11.50
CA ILE A 44 3.16 12.73 12.27
C ILE A 44 3.54 12.71 13.76
N ASP A 45 3.11 13.70 14.50
CA ASP A 45 3.40 13.85 15.94
C ASP A 45 4.89 13.69 16.30
N GLY A 46 5.77 14.22 15.43
CA GLY A 46 7.22 14.19 15.64
C GLY A 46 7.91 12.87 15.25
N LYS A 47 7.17 11.85 14.84
CA LYS A 47 7.72 10.60 14.30
C LYS A 47 7.57 10.59 12.76
N ARG A 48 8.64 10.16 12.07
CA ARG A 48 8.63 9.95 10.63
C ARG A 48 8.32 8.49 10.31
N TYR A 49 7.36 8.27 9.43
CA TYR A 49 6.93 6.97 8.93
C TYR A 49 7.33 6.86 7.47
N VAL A 50 8.14 5.86 7.11
CA VAL A 50 8.62 5.59 5.76
C VAL A 50 8.53 4.10 5.46
N GLY A 51 8.65 3.71 4.19
CA GLY A 51 8.67 2.31 3.79
C GLY A 51 7.52 1.50 4.40
N ARG A 52 7.83 0.34 4.97
CA ARG A 52 6.85 -0.54 5.61
C ARG A 52 6.14 0.11 6.80
N GLU A 53 6.85 0.88 7.64
CA GLU A 53 6.21 1.55 8.78
C GLU A 53 5.11 2.53 8.34
N LEU A 54 5.26 3.16 7.16
CA LEU A 54 4.22 4.03 6.60
C LEU A 54 2.97 3.21 6.24
N PHE A 55 3.12 2.06 5.59
CA PHE A 55 1.99 1.19 5.26
C PHE A 55 1.28 0.66 6.50
N ASP A 56 2.04 0.21 7.50
CA ASP A 56 1.50 -0.25 8.78
C ASP A 56 0.76 0.90 9.54
N TYR A 57 1.26 2.13 9.44
CA TYR A 57 0.58 3.30 10.00
C TYR A 57 -0.73 3.57 9.26
N VAL A 58 -0.69 3.61 7.92
CA VAL A 58 -1.88 3.81 7.07
C VAL A 58 -2.96 2.78 7.41
N GLU A 59 -2.60 1.50 7.48
CA GLU A 59 -3.53 0.42 7.81
C GLU A 59 -4.18 0.61 9.17
N ARG A 60 -3.41 0.96 10.20
CA ARG A 60 -3.98 1.27 11.52
C ARG A 60 -4.96 2.43 11.48
N GLN A 61 -4.66 3.52 10.74
CA GLN A 61 -5.59 4.65 10.62
C GLN A 61 -6.87 4.25 9.89
N MET A 62 -6.77 3.44 8.83
CA MET A 62 -7.93 2.93 8.10
C MET A 62 -8.82 2.07 9.00
N VAL A 63 -8.23 1.17 9.79
CA VAL A 63 -8.93 0.31 10.74
C VAL A 63 -9.60 1.13 11.84
N ASN A 64 -8.89 2.10 12.42
CA ASN A 64 -9.44 2.99 13.45
C ASN A 64 -10.59 3.84 12.91
N ALA A 65 -10.45 4.42 11.71
CA ALA A 65 -11.50 5.19 11.06
C ALA A 65 -12.78 4.37 10.80
N TYR A 66 -12.63 3.06 10.56
CA TYR A 66 -13.76 2.20 10.23
C TYR A 66 -14.46 1.60 11.47
N TYR A 67 -13.69 1.06 12.41
CA TYR A 67 -14.24 0.32 13.55
C TYR A 67 -14.47 1.17 14.79
N ASP A 68 -13.63 2.16 15.03
CA ASP A 68 -13.82 3.06 16.16
C ASP A 68 -15.04 3.95 15.89
N ARG A 69 -15.93 4.04 16.86
CA ARG A 69 -17.20 4.79 16.73
C ARG A 69 -17.39 5.78 17.88
N ASP A 70 -16.39 5.90 18.73
CA ASP A 70 -16.41 6.95 19.73
C ASP A 70 -16.07 8.30 19.05
N ASP A 71 -16.50 9.39 19.64
CA ASP A 71 -16.19 10.74 19.14
C ASP A 71 -14.86 11.23 19.74
N SER A 72 -13.87 10.33 19.78
CA SER A 72 -12.54 10.65 20.26
C SER A 72 -11.78 11.52 19.27
N GLU A 73 -10.78 12.23 19.78
CA GLU A 73 -9.89 13.01 18.92
C GLU A 73 -9.12 12.10 17.96
N ASP A 74 -8.74 10.91 18.42
CA ASP A 74 -7.99 9.94 17.63
C ASP A 74 -8.84 9.37 16.47
N HIS A 75 -10.13 9.08 16.71
CA HIS A 75 -11.04 8.69 15.64
C HIS A 75 -11.21 9.80 14.60
N ARG A 76 -11.41 11.06 15.01
CA ARG A 76 -11.51 12.18 14.08
C ARG A 76 -10.25 12.35 13.24
N LYS A 77 -9.06 12.25 13.86
CA LYS A 77 -7.78 12.27 13.12
C LYS A 77 -7.68 11.13 12.11
N ALA A 78 -8.12 9.93 12.48
CA ALA A 78 -8.12 8.78 11.58
C ALA A 78 -9.06 9.00 10.37
N VAL A 79 -10.26 9.52 10.59
CA VAL A 79 -11.22 9.88 9.52
C VAL A 79 -10.66 10.96 8.61
N ASP A 80 -10.07 12.02 9.16
CA ASP A 80 -9.42 13.09 8.38
C ASP A 80 -8.24 12.55 7.57
N PHE A 81 -7.49 11.61 8.14
CA PHE A 81 -6.39 10.94 7.44
C PHE A 81 -6.86 10.14 6.23
N MET A 82 -8.08 9.59 6.23
CA MET A 82 -8.64 8.93 5.04
C MET A 82 -8.75 9.88 3.84
N TRP A 83 -9.06 11.18 4.06
CA TRP A 83 -9.02 12.18 3.00
C TRP A 83 -7.62 12.44 2.48
N TYR A 84 -6.63 12.49 3.39
CA TYR A 84 -5.24 12.62 3.00
C TYR A 84 -4.81 11.47 2.07
N LEU A 85 -5.23 10.24 2.34
CA LEU A 85 -4.87 9.09 1.50
C LEU A 85 -5.34 9.21 0.05
N TRP A 86 -6.42 9.96 -0.20
CA TRP A 86 -6.95 10.18 -1.54
C TRP A 86 -6.16 11.19 -2.38
N VAL A 87 -5.52 12.18 -1.75
CA VAL A 87 -4.95 13.34 -2.45
C VAL A 87 -3.56 13.74 -1.93
N GLY A 88 -3.07 13.10 -0.90
CA GLY A 88 -1.81 13.46 -0.25
C GLY A 88 -0.60 13.08 -1.08
N ALA A 89 0.37 13.99 -1.17
CA ALA A 89 1.57 13.87 -2.01
C ALA A 89 2.42 12.63 -1.68
N LEU A 90 2.46 12.21 -0.41
CA LEU A 90 3.21 11.06 0.07
C LEU A 90 2.30 9.89 0.47
N SER A 91 1.03 9.94 0.03
CA SER A 91 0.13 8.81 0.22
C SER A 91 0.58 7.62 -0.63
N PRO A 92 0.81 6.45 -0.02
CA PRO A 92 1.15 5.26 -0.78
C PRO A 92 0.01 4.79 -1.69
N LEU A 93 -1.23 5.21 -1.44
CA LEU A 93 -2.40 4.83 -2.24
C LEU A 93 -2.62 5.77 -3.43
N PHE A 94 -2.15 7.01 -3.36
CA PHE A 94 -2.36 8.02 -4.41
C PHE A 94 -1.19 8.13 -5.38
N GLY A 95 0.04 8.14 -4.87
CA GLY A 95 1.27 8.10 -5.66
C GLY A 95 1.55 9.32 -6.52
N LYS A 96 0.91 10.48 -6.23
CA LYS A 96 1.10 11.72 -6.97
C LYS A 96 1.25 12.89 -5.99
N SER A 97 2.10 13.85 -6.32
CA SER A 97 2.16 15.14 -5.61
C SER A 97 1.27 16.21 -6.27
N LYS A 98 0.87 15.99 -7.52
CA LYS A 98 -0.07 16.87 -8.23
C LYS A 98 -0.92 16.05 -9.19
N MET A 99 -2.22 16.22 -9.09
CA MET A 99 -3.22 15.71 -10.03
C MET A 99 -3.80 16.88 -10.84
N ALA A 100 -4.14 16.65 -12.10
CA ALA A 100 -4.71 17.63 -13.00
C ALA A 100 -5.96 17.06 -13.68
N THR A 101 -7.07 16.98 -12.94
CA THR A 101 -8.34 16.46 -13.46
C THR A 101 -9.15 17.55 -14.15
N PHE A 102 -9.58 18.57 -13.42
CA PHE A 102 -10.40 19.65 -13.95
C PHE A 102 -9.58 20.63 -14.81
N GLU A 103 -8.32 20.83 -14.45
CA GLU A 103 -7.40 21.67 -15.20
C GLU A 103 -7.25 21.22 -16.64
N ASN A 104 -7.31 19.92 -16.91
CA ASN A 104 -7.26 19.38 -18.26
C ASN A 104 -8.41 19.84 -19.15
N TYR A 105 -9.56 20.13 -18.56
CA TYR A 105 -10.76 20.55 -19.30
C TYR A 105 -10.94 22.07 -19.35
N PHE A 106 -10.53 22.81 -18.30
CA PHE A 106 -10.90 24.19 -18.14
C PHE A 106 -9.74 25.19 -18.21
N VAL A 107 -8.50 24.73 -18.10
CA VAL A 107 -7.32 25.60 -18.09
C VAL A 107 -6.55 25.46 -19.40
N ALA A 108 -6.26 26.57 -20.07
CA ALA A 108 -5.49 26.55 -21.33
C ALA A 108 -3.99 26.32 -21.11
N ASP A 109 -3.47 26.73 -19.95
CA ASP A 109 -2.06 26.60 -19.61
C ASP A 109 -1.67 25.12 -19.40
N LYS A 110 -0.80 24.61 -20.29
CA LYS A 110 -0.31 23.23 -20.25
C LYS A 110 0.54 22.92 -19.01
N THR A 111 1.18 23.92 -18.40
CA THR A 111 2.00 23.73 -17.21
C THR A 111 1.15 23.39 -15.99
N VAL A 112 -0.04 23.96 -15.92
CA VAL A 112 -1.01 23.68 -14.86
C VAL A 112 -1.62 22.29 -15.02
N ARG A 113 -1.76 21.80 -16.25
CA ARG A 113 -2.31 20.47 -16.57
C ARG A 113 -1.35 19.32 -16.28
N LYS A 114 -0.04 19.60 -16.09
CA LYS A 114 0.97 18.56 -15.87
C LYS A 114 0.77 17.92 -14.50
N GLU A 115 0.53 16.62 -14.47
CA GLU A 115 0.57 15.81 -13.27
C GLU A 115 2.01 15.57 -12.82
N VAL A 116 2.21 15.41 -11.52
CA VAL A 116 3.51 15.08 -10.93
C VAL A 116 3.36 13.79 -10.12
N TYR A 117 4.02 12.76 -10.59
CA TYR A 117 4.07 11.45 -9.95
C TYR A 117 5.16 11.41 -8.89
N ASN A 118 5.00 10.52 -7.90
CA ASN A 118 6.08 10.20 -6.97
C ASN A 118 7.29 9.64 -7.74
N PRO A 119 8.54 9.95 -7.35
CA PRO A 119 9.75 9.41 -7.99
C PRO A 119 9.78 7.88 -8.09
N TYR A 120 9.08 7.17 -7.22
CA TYR A 120 8.89 5.73 -7.29
C TYR A 120 8.59 5.24 -8.72
N TYR A 121 7.70 5.91 -9.47
CA TYR A 121 7.29 5.48 -10.82
C TYR A 121 8.37 5.58 -11.88
N SER A 122 9.45 6.30 -11.62
CA SER A 122 10.63 6.36 -12.49
C SER A 122 11.78 5.46 -12.01
N LEU A 123 11.72 4.97 -10.76
CA LEU A 123 12.80 4.25 -10.12
C LEU A 123 12.50 2.76 -9.88
N TYR A 124 11.23 2.35 -9.85
CA TYR A 124 10.84 0.98 -9.45
C TYR A 124 11.33 -0.12 -10.39
N GLU A 125 11.74 0.22 -11.63
CA GLU A 125 12.34 -0.75 -12.57
C GLU A 125 13.83 -0.97 -12.33
N ASP A 126 14.47 -0.12 -11.49
CA ASP A 126 15.87 -0.31 -11.11
C ASP A 126 15.97 -1.50 -10.13
N PRO A 127 16.80 -2.53 -10.45
CA PRO A 127 16.95 -3.71 -9.60
C PRO A 127 17.44 -3.40 -8.18
N GLU A 128 18.26 -2.37 -7.99
CA GLU A 128 18.76 -1.99 -6.67
C GLU A 128 17.62 -1.40 -5.83
N ILE A 129 16.82 -0.52 -6.43
CA ILE A 129 15.65 0.07 -5.77
C ILE A 129 14.59 -1.00 -5.50
N CYS A 130 14.35 -1.89 -6.47
CA CYS A 130 13.42 -2.99 -6.28
C CYS A 130 13.83 -3.89 -5.11
N ASN A 131 15.09 -4.29 -5.02
CA ASN A 131 15.62 -5.09 -3.92
C ASN A 131 15.50 -4.35 -2.58
N LYS A 132 15.84 -3.06 -2.54
CA LYS A 132 15.70 -2.22 -1.34
C LYS A 132 14.26 -2.19 -0.82
N ILE A 133 13.27 -2.08 -1.72
CA ILE A 133 11.85 -2.14 -1.34
C ILE A 133 11.49 -3.53 -0.81
N LEU A 134 11.93 -4.59 -1.47
CA LEU A 134 11.65 -5.96 -1.04
C LEU A 134 12.25 -6.26 0.34
N GLU A 135 13.48 -5.83 0.60
CA GLU A 135 14.15 -5.96 1.89
C GLU A 135 13.42 -5.21 3.00
N GLU A 136 12.96 -3.99 2.74
CA GLU A 136 12.21 -3.16 3.70
C GLU A 136 10.90 -3.82 4.13
N PHE A 137 10.18 -4.45 3.19
CA PHE A 137 8.96 -5.18 3.52
C PHE A 137 9.23 -6.58 4.10
N GLY A 138 10.48 -6.96 4.23
CA GLY A 138 11.05 -8.02 5.06
C GLY A 138 11.03 -9.43 4.49
N GLU A 139 12.08 -10.14 4.81
CA GLU A 139 12.27 -11.61 4.78
C GLU A 139 11.95 -12.33 3.47
N PHE A 140 12.30 -11.77 2.31
CA PHE A 140 12.35 -12.56 1.08
C PHE A 140 13.43 -13.64 1.15
N GLU A 141 14.55 -13.39 1.87
CA GLU A 141 15.57 -14.42 2.08
C GLU A 141 15.07 -15.60 2.93
N SER A 142 14.24 -15.34 3.96
CA SER A 142 13.71 -16.44 4.78
C SER A 142 12.70 -17.29 4.03
N ILE A 143 11.89 -16.68 3.14
CA ILE A 143 10.98 -17.41 2.25
C ILE A 143 11.80 -18.23 1.23
N ARG A 144 12.82 -17.62 0.61
CA ARG A 144 13.72 -18.31 -0.31
C ARG A 144 14.49 -19.43 0.36
N ALA A 145 15.03 -19.20 1.56
CA ALA A 145 15.70 -20.21 2.36
C ALA A 145 14.74 -21.30 2.87
N THR A 146 13.49 -20.98 3.13
CA THR A 146 12.44 -21.96 3.46
C THR A 146 12.03 -22.75 2.22
N LEU A 147 11.89 -22.10 1.08
CA LEU A 147 11.59 -22.76 -0.20
C LEU A 147 12.73 -23.65 -0.71
N GLU A 148 13.99 -23.31 -0.41
CA GLU A 148 15.15 -24.14 -0.72
C GLU A 148 15.31 -25.32 0.25
N LYS A 149 14.76 -25.24 1.47
CA LYS A 149 14.75 -26.32 2.46
C LYS A 149 13.59 -27.30 2.29
N ASP A 150 12.45 -26.83 1.81
CA ASP A 150 11.29 -27.68 1.54
C ASP A 150 11.35 -28.18 0.10
N ASN A 151 11.41 -29.49 -0.09
CA ASN A 151 11.47 -30.14 -1.40
C ASN A 151 10.37 -29.60 -2.33
N VAL A 152 10.71 -29.31 -3.58
CA VAL A 152 9.82 -28.74 -4.63
C VAL A 152 8.50 -29.53 -4.78
N GLU A 153 8.50 -30.84 -4.50
CA GLU A 153 7.29 -31.68 -4.56
C GLU A 153 6.22 -31.31 -3.51
N THR A 154 6.62 -30.80 -2.35
CA THR A 154 5.66 -30.42 -1.28
C THR A 154 4.98 -29.07 -1.57
N GLN A 155 5.59 -28.24 -2.40
CA GLN A 155 5.05 -26.90 -2.73
C GLN A 155 3.89 -26.99 -3.73
N ASP A 156 3.97 -27.87 -4.70
CA ASP A 156 2.90 -28.08 -5.69
C ASP A 156 1.62 -28.62 -5.04
N GLU A 157 1.76 -29.53 -4.03
CA GLU A 157 0.59 -30.04 -3.30
C GLU A 157 -0.04 -28.99 -2.38
N ALA A 158 0.74 -28.18 -1.69
CA ALA A 158 0.21 -27.12 -0.84
C ALA A 158 -0.49 -26.02 -1.66
N LEU A 159 0.06 -25.66 -2.80
CA LEU A 159 -0.56 -24.73 -3.76
C LEU A 159 -1.84 -25.30 -4.36
N LEU A 160 -1.86 -26.58 -4.73
CA LEU A 160 -3.04 -27.27 -5.23
C LEU A 160 -4.14 -27.38 -4.17
N ASP A 161 -3.79 -27.58 -2.90
CA ASP A 161 -4.78 -27.65 -1.81
C ASP A 161 -5.37 -26.28 -1.49
N ILE A 162 -4.59 -25.21 -1.56
CA ILE A 162 -5.09 -23.81 -1.48
C ILE A 162 -6.01 -23.51 -2.67
N TYR A 163 -5.62 -23.90 -3.88
CA TYR A 163 -6.44 -23.73 -5.08
C TYR A 163 -7.77 -24.50 -5.02
N ARG A 164 -7.77 -25.72 -4.47
CA ARG A 164 -8.98 -26.53 -4.25
C ARG A 164 -9.91 -25.93 -3.21
N LYS A 165 -9.36 -25.30 -2.15
CA LYS A 165 -10.14 -24.61 -1.10
C LYS A 165 -10.75 -23.28 -1.57
N LEU A 166 -10.14 -22.61 -2.55
CA LEU A 166 -10.59 -21.34 -3.10
C LEU A 166 -11.62 -21.48 -4.25
N ARG A 167 -11.84 -22.69 -4.78
CA ARG A 167 -12.90 -23.01 -5.75
C ARG A 167 -13.85 -24.05 -5.16
N PRO A 168 -14.88 -23.65 -4.39
CA PRO A 168 -16.02 -24.53 -4.20
C PRO A 168 -16.69 -24.71 -5.56
N GLY A 169 -16.87 -25.96 -6.00
CA GLY A 169 -17.54 -26.35 -7.22
C GLY A 169 -18.99 -25.89 -7.31
#